data_12d971e3d35a49ca6ee04e65f7214aff
#
_entry.id   12d971e3d35a49ca6ee04e65f7214aff
#
_cell.length_a   1.000
_cell.length_b   1.000
_cell.length_c   1.000
_cell.angle_alpha   90.00
_cell.angle_beta   90.00
_cell.angle_gamma   90.00
#
_symmetry.space_group_name_H-M   'P 1'
#
loop_
_entity.id
_entity.type
_entity.pdbx_description
1 polymer ?
#
loop_
_entity_poly.entity_id
_entity_poly.type
_entity_poly.pdbx_seq_one_letter_code
_entity_poly.pdbx_strand_id
1 'polypeptide(L)'
;MRKMSLLQMVLVIMAPLAIQAQEPAMVEAAEPATNMEFRIDGDASWLRVLAFPDGPLRRFGHHHVISHNGITGTVVVAPDPLESTIELEFSVADFAVDDPEQRALEGEDFEAEVPQKDVDGTRANMLGERLLNAEQFPMIQIQSTAIDGAMPDVNIIATVSVIGIESTVTFPVSIELTDNSFVANGQLDITHGELGLSPFTAMGGALSVGDLLVFKYEISGTRVTENE
;
A
#
# COMPACT_ATOMS: atom_id res chain seq x y z
N MET A 1 82.95 69.14 -31.58
CA MET A 1 82.11 68.82 -30.38
C MET A 1 80.66 68.89 -30.81
N ARG A 2 80.06 67.75 -31.15
CA ARG A 2 78.62 67.65 -31.50
C ARG A 2 78.11 66.32 -30.90
N LYS A 3 77.16 66.42 -29.95
CA LYS A 3 76.47 65.33 -29.35
C LYS A 3 75.37 64.81 -30.32
N MET A 4 75.41 63.58 -30.74
CA MET A 4 74.35 62.91 -31.42
C MET A 4 73.47 62.18 -30.39
N SER A 5 72.22 62.56 -30.41
CA SER A 5 71.19 61.93 -29.56
C SER A 5 70.57 60.77 -30.33
N LEU A 6 70.64 59.58 -29.73
CA LEU A 6 70.05 58.32 -30.29
C LEU A 6 68.61 58.21 -29.85
N LEU A 7 67.68 58.31 -30.80
CA LEU A 7 66.24 58.14 -30.57
C LEU A 7 65.92 56.62 -30.66
N GLN A 8 65.65 56.02 -29.55
CA GLN A 8 65.16 54.62 -29.53
C GLN A 8 63.67 54.59 -29.83
N MET A 9 63.31 54.01 -30.92
CA MET A 9 61.96 53.73 -31.37
C MET A 9 61.45 52.43 -30.68
N VAL A 10 60.54 52.52 -29.73
CA VAL A 10 59.90 51.37 -29.07
C VAL A 10 58.77 50.86 -29.97
N LEU A 11 58.92 49.72 -30.55
CA LEU A 11 57.89 49.02 -31.34
C LEU A 11 56.95 48.28 -30.35
N VAL A 12 55.74 48.72 -30.13
CA VAL A 12 54.71 48.07 -29.37
C VAL A 12 54.03 47.07 -30.27
N ILE A 13 54.31 45.79 -30.07
CA ILE A 13 53.61 44.69 -30.75
C ILE A 13 52.31 44.42 -29.98
N MET A 14 51.17 44.85 -30.54
CA MET A 14 49.86 44.45 -30.09
C MET A 14 49.56 43.05 -30.57
N ALA A 15 49.55 42.10 -29.64
CA ALA A 15 49.04 40.73 -29.89
C ALA A 15 47.49 40.77 -29.90
N PRO A 16 46.83 40.12 -30.85
CA PRO A 16 45.37 40.01 -30.80
C PRO A 16 44.94 39.06 -29.69
N LEU A 17 44.08 39.55 -28.79
CA LEU A 17 43.43 38.76 -27.77
C LEU A 17 42.40 37.85 -28.46
N ALA A 18 42.74 36.57 -28.61
CA ALA A 18 41.79 35.57 -29.08
C ALA A 18 40.74 35.33 -27.99
N ILE A 19 39.54 35.83 -28.19
CA ILE A 19 38.35 35.49 -27.40
C ILE A 19 38.00 34.06 -27.78
N GLN A 20 38.36 33.10 -26.96
CA GLN A 20 37.80 31.72 -27.03
C GLN A 20 36.34 31.80 -26.65
N ALA A 21 35.46 31.68 -27.63
CA ALA A 21 34.05 31.38 -27.38
C ALA A 21 33.96 30.02 -26.70
N GLN A 22 33.61 30.02 -25.42
CA GLN A 22 33.30 28.82 -24.66
C GLN A 22 31.96 28.33 -25.17
N GLU A 23 31.97 27.22 -25.91
CA GLU A 23 30.72 26.54 -26.30
C GLU A 23 29.91 26.23 -25.03
N PRO A 24 28.60 26.54 -25.03
CA PRO A 24 27.77 26.17 -23.91
C PRO A 24 27.82 24.64 -23.78
N ALA A 25 28.21 24.16 -22.58
CA ALA A 25 28.11 22.76 -22.26
C ALA A 25 26.65 22.30 -22.53
N MET A 26 26.49 21.33 -23.43
CA MET A 26 25.20 20.68 -23.62
C MET A 26 24.82 20.10 -22.27
N VAL A 27 23.78 20.67 -21.66
CA VAL A 27 23.10 20.04 -20.54
C VAL A 27 22.50 18.79 -21.16
N GLU A 28 23.09 17.63 -20.85
CA GLU A 28 22.53 16.33 -21.17
C GLU A 28 21.12 16.33 -20.58
N ALA A 29 20.12 16.30 -21.45
CA ALA A 29 18.74 16.23 -21.02
C ALA A 29 18.60 14.97 -20.18
N ALA A 30 18.26 15.13 -18.89
CA ALA A 30 17.95 13.99 -18.03
C ALA A 30 16.92 13.13 -18.76
N GLU A 31 17.20 11.82 -18.89
CA GLU A 31 16.22 10.91 -19.46
C GLU A 31 14.90 11.06 -18.70
N PRO A 32 13.75 11.03 -19.39
CA PRO A 32 12.46 11.11 -18.71
C PRO A 32 12.39 9.98 -17.69
N ALA A 33 12.11 10.33 -16.45
CA ALA A 33 11.91 9.34 -15.40
C ALA A 33 10.79 8.39 -15.87
N THR A 34 11.07 7.07 -15.83
CA THR A 34 10.15 6.03 -16.28
C THR A 34 9.40 5.44 -15.10
N ASN A 35 8.20 4.93 -15.36
CA ASN A 35 7.45 4.18 -14.37
C ASN A 35 8.25 2.96 -13.88
N MET A 36 8.13 2.67 -12.60
CA MET A 36 8.67 1.47 -11.99
C MET A 36 7.51 0.51 -11.67
N GLU A 37 7.55 -0.67 -12.25
CA GLU A 37 6.55 -1.71 -11.96
C GLU A 37 7.07 -2.65 -10.88
N PHE A 38 6.20 -2.96 -9.92
CA PHE A 38 6.46 -3.89 -8.83
C PHE A 38 5.38 -4.96 -8.81
N ARG A 39 5.79 -6.19 -8.61
CA ARG A 39 4.90 -7.32 -8.33
C ARG A 39 4.81 -7.51 -6.83
N ILE A 40 3.60 -7.73 -6.33
CA ILE A 40 3.38 -8.02 -4.90
C ILE A 40 4.01 -9.36 -4.54
N ASP A 41 4.72 -9.37 -3.42
CA ASP A 41 5.22 -10.58 -2.75
C ASP A 41 4.18 -11.01 -1.72
N GLY A 42 3.35 -12.00 -2.09
CA GLY A 42 2.27 -12.46 -1.24
C GLY A 42 2.75 -13.12 0.07
N ASP A 43 3.93 -13.74 0.05
CA ASP A 43 4.49 -14.38 1.25
C ASP A 43 5.02 -13.34 2.26
N ALA A 44 5.43 -12.16 1.76
CA ALA A 44 5.89 -11.04 2.58
C ALA A 44 4.78 -10.02 2.87
N SER A 45 3.58 -10.23 2.33
CA SER A 45 2.42 -9.34 2.52
C SER A 45 1.40 -9.98 3.44
N TRP A 46 0.77 -9.17 4.28
CA TRP A 46 -0.26 -9.66 5.18
C TRP A 46 -1.36 -8.62 5.43
N LEU A 47 -2.54 -9.12 5.76
CA LEU A 47 -3.70 -8.37 6.22
C LEU A 47 -4.23 -9.02 7.50
N ARG A 48 -4.54 -8.21 8.52
CA ARG A 48 -5.30 -8.61 9.70
C ARG A 48 -6.52 -7.72 9.86
N VAL A 49 -7.66 -8.35 10.14
CA VAL A 49 -8.92 -7.69 10.43
C VAL A 49 -9.34 -8.07 11.84
N LEU A 50 -9.45 -7.08 12.71
CA LEU A 50 -9.88 -7.27 14.08
C LEU A 50 -11.38 -7.03 14.16
N ALA A 51 -12.11 -8.02 14.67
CA ALA A 51 -13.55 -7.97 14.83
C ALA A 51 -13.94 -8.18 16.32
N PHE A 52 -14.86 -7.39 16.78
CA PHE A 52 -15.25 -7.31 18.17
C PHE A 52 -16.70 -7.77 18.39
N PRO A 53 -17.03 -8.46 19.48
CA PRO A 53 -18.40 -8.84 19.78
C PRO A 53 -19.23 -7.62 20.22
N ASP A 54 -20.51 -7.60 19.82
CA ASP A 54 -21.48 -6.58 20.20
C ASP A 54 -22.82 -7.19 20.58
N GLY A 55 -23.76 -6.35 20.99
CA GLY A 55 -25.09 -6.72 21.44
C GLY A 55 -25.17 -7.02 22.93
N PRO A 56 -26.39 -7.30 23.46
CA PRO A 56 -26.63 -7.57 24.88
C PRO A 56 -25.85 -8.74 25.45
N LEU A 57 -25.51 -9.71 24.61
CA LEU A 57 -24.76 -10.91 24.99
C LEU A 57 -23.26 -10.85 24.58
N ARG A 58 -22.72 -9.67 24.24
CA ARG A 58 -21.32 -9.52 23.79
C ARG A 58 -20.27 -10.18 24.70
N ARG A 59 -20.55 -10.24 26.03
CA ARG A 59 -19.65 -10.89 27.01
C ARG A 59 -19.43 -12.39 26.79
N PHE A 60 -20.25 -13.03 25.94
CA PHE A 60 -20.16 -14.44 25.56
C PHE A 60 -19.58 -14.62 24.15
N GLY A 61 -19.29 -13.55 23.47
CA GLY A 61 -18.59 -13.57 22.20
C GLY A 61 -17.07 -13.49 22.39
N HIS A 62 -16.35 -13.70 21.31
CA HIS A 62 -14.90 -13.61 21.27
C HIS A 62 -14.48 -12.42 20.42
N HIS A 63 -13.30 -11.86 20.72
CA HIS A 63 -12.58 -11.00 19.80
C HIS A 63 -11.90 -11.91 18.76
N HIS A 64 -12.08 -11.61 17.50
CA HIS A 64 -11.55 -12.42 16.40
C HIS A 64 -10.46 -11.68 15.64
N VAL A 65 -9.40 -12.39 15.27
CA VAL A 65 -8.39 -11.96 14.31
C VAL A 65 -8.59 -12.77 13.04
N ILE A 66 -8.97 -12.08 11.97
CA ILE A 66 -9.07 -12.67 10.64
C ILE A 66 -7.82 -12.25 9.88
N SER A 67 -7.03 -13.21 9.44
CA SER A 67 -5.77 -12.94 8.75
C SER A 67 -5.76 -13.47 7.33
N HIS A 68 -4.97 -12.82 6.47
CA HIS A 68 -4.73 -13.25 5.10
C HIS A 68 -3.27 -12.96 4.73
N ASN A 69 -2.66 -13.90 4.05
CA ASN A 69 -1.43 -13.76 3.28
C ASN A 69 -1.71 -14.26 1.85
N GLY A 70 -0.75 -14.18 0.95
CA GLY A 70 -1.00 -14.57 -0.44
C GLY A 70 -1.78 -13.51 -1.24
N ILE A 71 -1.66 -12.24 -0.85
CA ILE A 71 -2.14 -11.09 -1.62
C ILE A 71 -1.32 -11.00 -2.89
N THR A 72 -1.97 -10.85 -4.04
CA THR A 72 -1.33 -10.71 -5.34
C THR A 72 -1.68 -9.38 -5.99
N GLY A 73 -0.89 -8.98 -6.98
CA GLY A 73 -1.17 -7.73 -7.68
C GLY A 73 0.07 -7.02 -8.19
N THR A 74 -0.15 -5.78 -8.62
CA THR A 74 0.87 -4.93 -9.24
C THR A 74 0.76 -3.51 -8.71
N VAL A 75 1.91 -2.88 -8.50
CA VAL A 75 2.03 -1.45 -8.23
C VAL A 75 2.88 -0.82 -9.32
N VAL A 76 2.36 0.22 -9.97
CA VAL A 76 3.13 1.04 -10.92
C VAL A 76 3.41 2.38 -10.25
N VAL A 77 4.67 2.60 -9.91
CA VAL A 77 5.12 3.88 -9.34
C VAL A 77 5.52 4.80 -10.48
N ALA A 78 4.78 5.89 -10.63
CA ALA A 78 5.05 6.93 -11.61
C ALA A 78 6.13 7.91 -11.10
N PRO A 79 6.76 8.70 -12.01
CA PRO A 79 7.68 9.78 -11.63
C PRO A 79 7.06 10.82 -10.69
N ASP A 80 5.78 11.12 -10.89
CA ASP A 80 4.94 11.78 -9.89
C ASP A 80 4.23 10.66 -9.07
N PRO A 81 4.56 10.50 -7.78
CA PRO A 81 3.95 9.45 -6.96
C PRO A 81 2.42 9.49 -6.90
N LEU A 82 1.81 10.68 -7.10
CA LEU A 82 0.35 10.83 -7.10
C LEU A 82 -0.32 10.25 -8.35
N GLU A 83 0.45 9.97 -9.41
CA GLU A 83 -0.01 9.32 -10.65
C GLU A 83 0.21 7.79 -10.63
N SER A 84 0.71 7.26 -9.51
CA SER A 84 0.94 5.82 -9.35
C SER A 84 -0.37 5.04 -9.29
N THR A 85 -0.33 3.76 -9.68
CA THR A 85 -1.51 2.88 -9.66
C THR A 85 -1.23 1.60 -8.88
N ILE A 86 -2.29 1.08 -8.26
CA ILE A 86 -2.24 -0.10 -7.40
C ILE A 86 -3.42 -0.99 -7.76
N GLU A 87 -3.12 -2.25 -8.04
CA GLU A 87 -4.12 -3.30 -8.25
C GLU A 87 -3.75 -4.48 -7.37
N LEU A 88 -4.65 -4.85 -6.44
CA LEU A 88 -4.48 -5.99 -5.54
C LEU A 88 -5.69 -6.90 -5.65
N GLU A 89 -5.43 -8.20 -5.49
CA GLU A 89 -6.48 -9.19 -5.35
C GLU A 89 -6.07 -10.31 -4.38
N PHE A 90 -7.06 -10.91 -3.74
CA PHE A 90 -6.85 -12.04 -2.84
C PHE A 90 -8.11 -12.90 -2.69
N SER A 91 -7.88 -14.19 -2.39
CA SER A 91 -8.92 -15.20 -2.29
C SER A 91 -9.69 -15.09 -0.97
N VAL A 92 -11.01 -15.03 -1.04
CA VAL A 92 -11.87 -15.04 0.15
C VAL A 92 -11.73 -16.35 0.93
N ALA A 93 -11.49 -17.47 0.24
CA ALA A 93 -11.38 -18.78 0.88
C ALA A 93 -10.11 -18.95 1.72
N ASP A 94 -9.08 -18.13 1.47
CA ASP A 94 -7.78 -18.24 2.14
C ASP A 94 -7.69 -17.43 3.44
N PHE A 95 -8.75 -16.73 3.83
CA PHE A 95 -8.83 -16.14 5.16
C PHE A 95 -8.71 -17.19 6.26
N ALA A 96 -7.76 -16.99 7.16
CA ALA A 96 -7.64 -17.73 8.41
C ALA A 96 -8.37 -16.97 9.53
N VAL A 97 -8.98 -17.70 10.45
CA VAL A 97 -9.67 -17.15 11.62
C VAL A 97 -8.96 -17.61 12.87
N ASP A 98 -8.59 -16.67 13.70
CA ASP A 98 -8.03 -16.88 15.03
C ASP A 98 -6.78 -17.79 15.07
N ASP A 99 -5.93 -17.66 14.06
CA ASP A 99 -4.61 -18.29 14.10
C ASP A 99 -3.86 -17.82 15.36
N PRO A 100 -3.35 -18.74 16.20
CA PRO A 100 -2.73 -18.37 17.48
C PRO A 100 -1.53 -17.42 17.36
N GLU A 101 -0.74 -17.55 16.30
CA GLU A 101 0.43 -16.69 16.07
C GLU A 101 -0.03 -15.27 15.70
N GLN A 102 -1.09 -15.14 14.88
CA GLN A 102 -1.65 -13.86 14.50
C GLN A 102 -2.36 -13.17 15.67
N ARG A 103 -3.07 -13.92 16.51
CA ARG A 103 -3.70 -13.40 17.72
C ARG A 103 -2.70 -12.84 18.72
N ALA A 104 -1.56 -13.52 18.91
CA ALA A 104 -0.52 -13.10 19.83
C ALA A 104 0.12 -11.73 19.47
N LEU A 105 -0.06 -11.25 18.24
CA LEU A 105 0.44 -9.96 17.79
C LEU A 105 -0.52 -8.79 18.10
N GLU A 106 -1.76 -9.07 18.55
CA GLU A 106 -2.81 -8.05 18.68
C GLU A 106 -3.06 -7.59 20.13
N GLY A 107 -2.29 -8.10 21.10
CA GLY A 107 -2.31 -7.65 22.50
C GLY A 107 -3.35 -8.35 23.38
N GLU A 108 -3.51 -7.84 24.62
CA GLU A 108 -4.19 -8.51 25.72
C GLU A 108 -5.66 -8.89 25.41
N ASP A 109 -6.39 -8.11 24.63
CA ASP A 109 -7.77 -8.39 24.26
C ASP A 109 -7.94 -9.65 23.41
N PHE A 110 -6.84 -10.14 22.79
CA PHE A 110 -6.80 -11.29 21.93
C PHE A 110 -6.03 -12.48 22.52
N GLU A 111 -5.52 -12.39 23.75
CA GLU A 111 -4.77 -13.47 24.42
C GLU A 111 -5.64 -14.68 24.77
N ALA A 112 -6.94 -14.45 25.02
CA ALA A 112 -7.84 -15.54 25.36
C ALA A 112 -7.96 -16.54 24.21
N GLU A 113 -7.71 -17.83 24.50
CA GLU A 113 -7.86 -18.90 23.53
C GLU A 113 -9.34 -19.02 23.07
N VAL A 114 -9.55 -19.08 21.75
CA VAL A 114 -10.86 -19.33 21.16
C VAL A 114 -10.97 -20.84 20.90
N PRO A 115 -12.02 -21.51 21.43
CA PRO A 115 -12.19 -22.94 21.17
C PRO A 115 -12.29 -23.25 19.67
N GLN A 116 -11.65 -24.31 19.19
CA GLN A 116 -11.62 -24.67 17.76
C GLN A 116 -13.00 -24.73 17.11
N LYS A 117 -14.01 -25.25 17.85
CA LYS A 117 -15.39 -25.25 17.37
C LYS A 117 -15.93 -23.85 17.04
N ASP A 118 -15.52 -22.84 17.83
CA ASP A 118 -15.98 -21.46 17.66
C ASP A 118 -15.20 -20.78 16.52
N VAL A 119 -13.91 -21.12 16.34
CA VAL A 119 -13.10 -20.75 15.18
C VAL A 119 -13.75 -21.27 13.89
N ASP A 120 -14.05 -22.57 13.84
CA ASP A 120 -14.67 -23.22 12.67
C ASP A 120 -16.05 -22.61 12.36
N GLY A 121 -16.84 -22.34 13.42
CA GLY A 121 -18.14 -21.69 13.30
C GLY A 121 -18.05 -20.27 12.77
N THR A 122 -17.09 -19.48 13.26
CA THR A 122 -16.84 -18.10 12.80
C THR A 122 -16.41 -18.12 11.34
N ARG A 123 -15.47 -19.00 10.97
CA ARG A 123 -15.02 -19.16 9.59
C ARG A 123 -16.18 -19.53 8.65
N ALA A 124 -17.00 -20.51 9.04
CA ALA A 124 -18.15 -20.94 8.23
C ALA A 124 -19.17 -19.81 8.05
N ASN A 125 -19.44 -19.02 9.10
CA ASN A 125 -20.34 -17.86 9.03
C ASN A 125 -19.77 -16.76 8.14
N MET A 126 -18.48 -16.48 8.26
CA MET A 126 -17.79 -15.45 7.47
C MET A 126 -17.79 -15.78 5.98
N LEU A 127 -17.47 -17.01 5.60
CA LEU A 127 -17.40 -17.44 4.20
C LEU A 127 -18.78 -17.75 3.60
N GLY A 128 -19.82 -17.86 4.43
CA GLY A 128 -21.17 -18.22 4.01
C GLY A 128 -21.91 -17.07 3.32
N GLU A 129 -23.08 -17.42 2.75
CA GLU A 129 -23.96 -16.50 1.98
C GLU A 129 -24.37 -15.23 2.74
N ARG A 130 -24.33 -15.27 4.09
CA ARG A 130 -24.78 -14.17 4.94
C ARG A 130 -23.74 -13.06 5.12
N LEU A 131 -22.48 -13.29 4.70
CA LEU A 131 -21.42 -12.28 4.81
C LEU A 131 -20.60 -12.20 3.52
N LEU A 132 -19.60 -13.05 3.31
CA LEU A 132 -18.71 -12.93 2.16
C LEU A 132 -19.13 -13.78 0.94
N ASN A 133 -20.03 -14.75 1.14
CA ASN A 133 -20.54 -15.63 0.07
C ASN A 133 -19.42 -16.13 -0.87
N ALA A 134 -18.39 -16.73 -0.28
CA ALA A 134 -17.15 -17.11 -0.97
C ALA A 134 -17.35 -18.03 -2.18
N GLU A 135 -18.44 -18.82 -2.21
CA GLU A 135 -18.79 -19.69 -3.33
C GLU A 135 -19.14 -18.87 -4.59
N GLN A 136 -19.87 -17.77 -4.41
CA GLN A 136 -20.29 -16.90 -5.51
C GLN A 136 -19.27 -15.78 -5.80
N PHE A 137 -18.59 -15.28 -4.77
CA PHE A 137 -17.65 -14.17 -4.85
C PHE A 137 -16.28 -14.60 -4.25
N PRO A 138 -15.49 -15.39 -5.00
CA PRO A 138 -14.28 -16.00 -4.47
C PRO A 138 -13.11 -15.02 -4.28
N MET A 139 -13.18 -13.82 -4.86
CA MET A 139 -12.08 -12.85 -4.84
C MET A 139 -12.52 -11.50 -4.26
N ILE A 140 -11.64 -10.86 -3.54
CA ILE A 140 -11.70 -9.43 -3.22
C ILE A 140 -10.69 -8.72 -4.10
N GLN A 141 -11.08 -7.57 -4.67
CA GLN A 141 -10.23 -6.75 -5.52
C GLN A 141 -10.16 -5.33 -4.99
N ILE A 142 -8.96 -4.75 -5.08
CA ILE A 142 -8.71 -3.35 -4.69
C ILE A 142 -7.99 -2.67 -5.85
N GLN A 143 -8.55 -1.56 -6.33
CA GLN A 143 -7.96 -0.76 -7.39
C GLN A 143 -7.88 0.71 -6.98
N SER A 144 -6.68 1.28 -6.98
CA SER A 144 -6.53 2.70 -6.67
C SER A 144 -7.21 3.58 -7.71
N THR A 145 -7.84 4.65 -7.26
CA THR A 145 -8.46 5.67 -8.11
C THR A 145 -7.78 7.02 -7.96
N ALA A 146 -7.12 7.27 -6.84
CA ALA A 146 -6.31 8.45 -6.59
C ALA A 146 -5.32 8.18 -5.43
N ILE A 147 -4.26 8.97 -5.39
CA ILE A 147 -3.34 9.05 -4.25
C ILE A 147 -3.27 10.51 -3.84
N ASP A 148 -3.33 10.77 -2.54
CA ASP A 148 -3.26 12.11 -1.95
C ASP A 148 -2.23 12.16 -0.83
N GLY A 149 -1.58 13.31 -0.63
CA GLY A 149 -0.58 13.50 0.41
C GLY A 149 0.83 13.65 -0.14
N ALA A 150 1.82 13.30 0.66
CA ALA A 150 3.23 13.37 0.28
C ALA A 150 4.00 12.20 0.91
N MET A 151 4.87 11.59 0.10
CA MET A 151 5.74 10.52 0.59
C MET A 151 6.52 10.94 1.85
N PRO A 152 6.70 10.05 2.84
CA PRO A 152 6.32 8.64 2.80
C PRO A 152 4.85 8.37 3.17
N ASP A 153 4.11 9.33 3.75
CA ASP A 153 2.78 9.15 4.29
C ASP A 153 1.72 9.67 3.31
N VAL A 154 0.98 8.78 2.69
CA VAL A 154 -0.04 9.08 1.68
C VAL A 154 -1.39 8.47 2.05
N ASN A 155 -2.45 8.96 1.43
CA ASN A 155 -3.76 8.33 1.41
C ASN A 155 -4.01 7.75 0.02
N ILE A 156 -4.25 6.44 -0.04
CA ILE A 156 -4.64 5.76 -1.27
C ILE A 156 -6.16 5.65 -1.29
N ILE A 157 -6.79 6.32 -2.23
CA ILE A 157 -8.22 6.22 -2.47
C ILE A 157 -8.43 5.10 -3.49
N ALA A 158 -9.20 4.09 -3.13
CA ALA A 158 -9.37 2.90 -3.94
C ALA A 158 -10.83 2.45 -4.00
N THR A 159 -11.19 1.81 -5.09
CA THR A 159 -12.38 0.97 -5.20
C THR A 159 -12.07 -0.40 -4.63
N VAL A 160 -12.85 -0.83 -3.65
CA VAL A 160 -12.81 -2.16 -3.06
C VAL A 160 -14.05 -2.92 -3.50
N SER A 161 -13.85 -4.04 -4.18
CA SER A 161 -14.93 -4.92 -4.65
C SER A 161 -15.06 -6.13 -3.72
N VAL A 162 -16.15 -6.21 -2.97
CA VAL A 162 -16.51 -7.30 -2.06
C VAL A 162 -17.93 -7.74 -2.36
N ILE A 163 -18.19 -9.04 -2.48
CA ILE A 163 -19.52 -9.62 -2.80
C ILE A 163 -20.21 -8.99 -4.02
N GLY A 164 -19.43 -8.52 -4.99
CA GLY A 164 -19.94 -7.82 -6.17
C GLY A 164 -20.40 -6.38 -5.91
N ILE A 165 -20.16 -5.84 -4.73
CA ILE A 165 -20.39 -4.44 -4.36
C ILE A 165 -19.06 -3.69 -4.40
N GLU A 166 -19.07 -2.53 -5.06
CA GLU A 166 -17.93 -1.62 -5.11
C GLU A 166 -18.13 -0.48 -4.09
N SER A 167 -17.13 -0.30 -3.26
CA SER A 167 -17.08 0.77 -2.26
C SER A 167 -15.81 1.59 -2.42
N THR A 168 -15.88 2.89 -2.21
CA THR A 168 -14.70 3.75 -2.20
C THR A 168 -14.15 3.81 -0.78
N VAL A 169 -12.90 3.40 -0.61
CA VAL A 169 -12.21 3.36 0.67
C VAL A 169 -10.93 4.18 0.58
N THR A 170 -10.61 4.89 1.66
CA THR A 170 -9.34 5.64 1.78
C THR A 170 -8.42 4.92 2.76
N PHE A 171 -7.27 4.47 2.28
CA PHE A 171 -6.26 3.76 3.05
C PHE A 171 -5.12 4.71 3.42
N PRO A 172 -4.90 5.02 4.71
CA PRO A 172 -3.69 5.72 5.16
C PRO A 172 -2.50 4.76 5.08
N VAL A 173 -1.45 5.15 4.39
CA VAL A 173 -0.31 4.28 4.09
C VAL A 173 0.99 5.01 4.34
N SER A 174 1.93 4.38 5.05
CA SER A 174 3.34 4.78 5.11
C SER A 174 4.15 3.88 4.19
N ILE A 175 4.94 4.46 3.29
CA ILE A 175 5.63 3.75 2.22
C ILE A 175 7.14 3.91 2.35
N GLU A 176 7.86 2.79 2.39
CA GLU A 176 9.29 2.71 2.19
C GLU A 176 9.57 2.21 0.77
N LEU A 177 10.13 3.07 -0.08
CA LEU A 177 10.39 2.77 -1.49
C LEU A 177 11.90 2.80 -1.77
N THR A 178 12.39 1.77 -2.47
CA THR A 178 13.75 1.68 -3.00
C THR A 178 13.70 1.42 -4.51
N ASP A 179 14.85 1.38 -5.18
CA ASP A 179 14.91 1.05 -6.61
C ASP A 179 14.42 -0.36 -6.94
N ASN A 180 14.45 -1.29 -5.97
CA ASN A 180 14.17 -2.72 -6.20
C ASN A 180 12.97 -3.26 -5.43
N SER A 181 12.47 -2.56 -4.44
CA SER A 181 11.39 -3.03 -3.57
C SER A 181 10.62 -1.89 -2.93
N PHE A 182 9.42 -2.17 -2.46
CA PHE A 182 8.69 -1.30 -1.55
C PHE A 182 8.09 -2.10 -0.40
N VAL A 183 7.84 -1.40 0.71
CA VAL A 183 6.99 -1.86 1.80
C VAL A 183 5.99 -0.75 2.10
N ALA A 184 4.72 -1.07 2.12
CA ALA A 184 3.63 -0.16 2.42
C ALA A 184 2.81 -0.71 3.58
N ASN A 185 2.69 0.03 4.67
CA ASN A 185 1.94 -0.42 5.85
C ASN A 185 0.95 0.63 6.34
N GLY A 186 -0.08 0.18 7.04
CA GLY A 186 -1.08 1.08 7.59
C GLY A 186 -2.12 0.38 8.45
N GLN A 187 -2.99 1.21 8.99
CA GLN A 187 -4.17 0.78 9.72
C GLN A 187 -5.37 1.63 9.31
N LEU A 188 -6.52 1.00 9.22
CA LEU A 188 -7.79 1.63 8.86
C LEU A 188 -8.91 1.08 9.75
N ASP A 189 -9.68 1.98 10.35
CA ASP A 189 -10.93 1.67 11.02
C ASP A 189 -12.08 1.92 10.03
N ILE A 190 -12.88 0.89 9.75
CA ILE A 190 -13.96 0.95 8.75
C ILE A 190 -15.15 0.11 9.21
N THR A 191 -16.35 0.51 8.87
CA THR A 191 -17.56 -0.24 9.18
C THR A 191 -17.91 -1.27 8.11
N HIS A 192 -18.66 -2.30 8.51
CA HIS A 192 -19.24 -3.23 7.54
C HIS A 192 -20.06 -2.50 6.48
N GLY A 193 -20.85 -1.49 6.88
CA GLY A 193 -21.68 -0.70 5.99
C GLY A 193 -20.90 0.05 4.92
N GLU A 194 -19.71 0.57 5.23
CA GLU A 194 -18.83 1.22 4.27
C GLU A 194 -18.25 0.25 3.23
N LEU A 195 -18.21 -1.06 3.55
CA LEU A 195 -17.84 -2.13 2.62
C LEU A 195 -19.05 -2.76 1.91
N GLY A 196 -20.26 -2.22 2.09
CA GLY A 196 -21.50 -2.79 1.55
C GLY A 196 -21.93 -4.08 2.24
N LEU A 197 -21.37 -4.40 3.41
CA LEU A 197 -21.67 -5.58 4.20
C LEU A 197 -22.65 -5.25 5.35
N SER A 198 -23.14 -6.29 6.00
CA SER A 198 -23.89 -6.18 7.25
C SER A 198 -23.24 -7.07 8.31
N PRO A 199 -23.07 -6.58 9.56
CA PRO A 199 -22.51 -7.38 10.64
C PRO A 199 -23.26 -8.71 10.83
N PHE A 200 -22.51 -9.79 11.05
CA PHE A 200 -23.12 -11.08 11.36
C PHE A 200 -23.83 -11.03 12.70
N THR A 201 -25.05 -11.58 12.76
CA THR A 201 -25.87 -11.67 13.97
C THR A 201 -26.26 -13.11 14.28
N ALA A 202 -26.25 -13.45 15.56
CA ALA A 202 -26.67 -14.73 16.11
C ALA A 202 -27.74 -14.54 17.20
N MET A 203 -28.39 -15.62 17.61
CA MET A 203 -29.35 -15.65 18.71
C MET A 203 -30.45 -14.57 18.61
N GLY A 204 -30.96 -14.35 17.38
CA GLY A 204 -31.99 -13.34 17.14
C GLY A 204 -31.51 -11.88 17.32
N GLY A 205 -30.22 -11.64 17.12
CA GLY A 205 -29.59 -10.31 17.27
C GLY A 205 -29.07 -10.02 18.69
N ALA A 206 -29.19 -10.97 19.61
CA ALA A 206 -28.67 -10.78 20.97
C ALA A 206 -27.14 -10.84 21.05
N LEU A 207 -26.50 -11.51 20.11
CA LEU A 207 -25.06 -11.53 19.88
C LEU A 207 -24.78 -11.16 18.42
N SER A 208 -23.89 -10.23 18.21
CA SER A 208 -23.47 -9.76 16.87
C SER A 208 -21.97 -9.50 16.84
N VAL A 209 -21.42 -9.42 15.64
CA VAL A 209 -20.14 -8.74 15.41
C VAL A 209 -20.42 -7.22 15.46
N GLY A 210 -19.54 -6.45 16.06
CA GLY A 210 -19.57 -4.99 16.03
C GLY A 210 -19.47 -4.47 14.59
N ASP A 211 -20.08 -3.34 14.31
CA ASP A 211 -20.06 -2.77 12.96
C ASP A 211 -18.64 -2.32 12.56
N LEU A 212 -17.87 -1.78 13.52
CA LEU A 212 -16.50 -1.33 13.30
C LEU A 212 -15.54 -2.52 13.21
N LEU A 213 -14.71 -2.50 12.18
CA LEU A 213 -13.59 -3.39 11.95
C LEU A 213 -12.28 -2.58 11.96
N VAL A 214 -11.21 -3.18 12.48
CA VAL A 214 -9.87 -2.58 12.42
C VAL A 214 -9.03 -3.40 11.45
N PHE A 215 -8.62 -2.79 10.35
CA PHE A 215 -7.73 -3.38 9.36
C PHE A 215 -6.30 -2.95 9.64
N LYS A 216 -5.38 -3.90 9.70
CA LYS A 216 -3.94 -3.68 9.74
C LYS A 216 -3.31 -4.42 8.57
N TYR A 217 -2.39 -3.79 7.86
CA TYR A 217 -1.83 -4.37 6.65
C TYR A 217 -0.37 -3.95 6.44
N GLU A 218 0.34 -4.85 5.79
CA GLU A 218 1.65 -4.59 5.21
C GLU A 218 1.70 -5.27 3.84
N ILE A 219 2.00 -4.50 2.82
CA ILE A 219 2.11 -4.95 1.44
C ILE A 219 3.53 -4.70 0.98
N SER A 220 4.18 -5.76 0.56
CA SER A 220 5.55 -5.75 0.04
C SER A 220 5.56 -6.11 -1.43
N GLY A 221 6.51 -5.55 -2.17
CA GLY A 221 6.66 -5.88 -3.56
C GLY A 221 8.10 -5.73 -4.05
N THR A 222 8.41 -6.47 -5.10
CA THR A 222 9.71 -6.46 -5.78
C THR A 222 9.57 -5.94 -7.20
N ARG A 223 10.58 -5.18 -7.65
CA ARG A 223 10.58 -4.57 -8.97
C ARG A 223 10.61 -5.64 -10.07
N VAL A 224 9.75 -5.48 -11.06
CA VAL A 224 9.80 -6.27 -12.30
C VAL A 224 10.94 -5.74 -13.15
N THR A 225 11.90 -6.61 -13.49
CA THR A 225 13.01 -6.28 -14.42
C THR A 225 12.73 -6.96 -15.75
N GLU A 226 13.06 -6.29 -16.87
CA GLU A 226 12.78 -6.76 -18.25
C GLU A 226 13.41 -8.12 -18.63
N ASN A 227 14.03 -8.85 -17.67
CA ASN A 227 14.71 -10.12 -17.93
C ASN A 227 14.03 -11.36 -17.32
N GLU A 228 12.76 -11.26 -16.88
CA GLU A 228 11.99 -12.43 -16.45
C GLU A 228 10.85 -12.79 -17.40
#